data_62b25864aa942137144f41bac326b8d1
#
_entry.id   62b25864aa942137144f41bac326b8d1
#
_cell.length_a   1.000
_cell.length_b   1.000
_cell.length_c   1.000
_cell.angle_alpha   90.00
_cell.angle_beta   90.00
_cell.angle_gamma   90.00
#
_symmetry.space_group_name_H-M   'P 1'
#
loop_
_entity.id
_entity.type
_entity.pdbx_description
1 polymer ?
#
loop_
_entity_poly.entity_id
_entity_poly.type
_entity_poly.pdbx_seq_one_letter_code
_entity_poly.pdbx_strand_id
1 'polypeptide(L)' 'MWKDIEGFENYKINENGEIVNKRTNHTLKHSINEKGYHKVILQKDNKKHKTGVHRLVAKAFIPNPNNYREVNHI' A
#
# COMPACT_ATOMS: atom_id res chain seq x y z
N MET A 1 -8.76 -4.20 -10.40
CA MET A 1 -8.99 -2.75 -10.37
C MET A 1 -7.83 -2.06 -9.69
N TRP A 2 -7.34 -0.99 -10.27
CA TRP A 2 -6.22 -0.27 -9.71
C TRP A 2 -6.68 1.01 -9.06
N LYS A 3 -6.08 1.34 -7.92
CA LYS A 3 -6.35 2.60 -7.23
C LYS A 3 -5.04 3.26 -6.83
N ASP A 4 -5.06 4.56 -6.73
CA ASP A 4 -3.90 5.30 -6.27
C ASP A 4 -3.71 5.07 -4.78
N ILE A 5 -2.45 5.06 -4.36
CA ILE A 5 -2.15 4.93 -2.94
C ILE A 5 -2.19 6.33 -2.34
N GLU A 6 -3.05 6.50 -1.35
CA GLU A 6 -3.19 7.78 -0.67
C GLU A 6 -1.88 8.18 -0.02
N GLY A 7 -1.44 9.40 -0.29
CA GLY A 7 -0.17 9.88 0.22
C GLY A 7 1.02 9.49 -0.61
N PHE A 8 0.83 8.63 -1.62
CA PHE A 8 1.90 8.19 -2.50
C PHE A 8 1.37 8.11 -3.92
N GLU A 9 1.02 9.25 -4.48
CA GLU A 9 0.34 9.32 -5.77
C GLU A 9 1.14 8.77 -6.94
N ASN A 10 2.43 8.56 -6.75
CA ASN A 10 3.26 7.97 -7.81
C ASN A 10 3.07 6.45 -7.90
N TYR A 11 2.28 5.89 -7.02
CA TYR A 11 2.07 4.46 -6.95
C TYR A 11 0.60 4.12 -7.04
N LYS A 12 0.30 2.95 -7.60
CA LYS A 12 -1.06 2.43 -7.61
C LYS A 12 -1.05 0.99 -7.11
N ILE A 13 -2.19 0.53 -6.64
CA ILE A 13 -2.32 -0.79 -6.03
C ILE A 13 -3.60 -1.45 -6.53
N ASN A 14 -3.59 -2.76 -6.67
CA ASN A 14 -4.80 -3.49 -7.01
C ASN A 14 -5.23 -4.37 -5.84
N GLU A 15 -6.36 -5.04 -6.00
CA GLU A 15 -6.94 -5.84 -4.91
C GLU A 15 -6.11 -7.06 -4.56
N ASN A 16 -5.19 -7.45 -5.42
CA ASN A 16 -4.27 -8.54 -5.13
C ASN A 16 -3.05 -8.09 -4.35
N GLY A 17 -2.94 -6.78 -4.10
CA GLY A 17 -1.81 -6.24 -3.38
C GLY A 17 -0.61 -5.93 -4.26
N GLU A 18 -0.78 -5.99 -5.57
CA GLU A 18 0.29 -5.61 -6.47
C GLU A 18 0.42 -4.09 -6.50
N ILE A 19 1.65 -3.60 -6.46
CA ILE A 19 1.93 -2.17 -6.41
C ILE A 19 2.86 -1.82 -7.55
N VAL A 20 2.50 -0.79 -8.30
CA VAL A 20 3.25 -0.36 -9.47
C VAL A 20 3.59 1.12 -9.33
N ASN A 21 4.83 1.45 -9.69
CA ASN A 21 5.25 2.83 -9.79
C ASN A 21 4.75 3.38 -11.12
N LYS A 22 3.89 4.37 -11.06
CA LYS A 22 3.28 4.91 -12.28
C LYS A 22 4.26 5.66 -13.15
N ARG A 23 5.32 6.18 -12.58
CA ARG A 23 6.31 6.91 -13.36
C ARG A 23 7.16 5.99 -14.22
N THR A 24 7.54 4.86 -13.67
CA THR A 24 8.42 3.94 -14.37
C THR A 24 7.69 2.70 -14.86
N ASN A 25 6.43 2.55 -14.46
CA ASN A 25 5.64 1.39 -14.80
C ASN A 25 6.26 0.10 -14.28
N HIS A 26 6.96 0.20 -13.17
CA HIS A 26 7.68 -0.90 -12.57
C HIS A 26 6.89 -1.49 -11.41
N THR A 27 6.76 -2.82 -11.39
CA THR A 27 6.07 -3.50 -10.30
C THR A 27 7.02 -3.68 -9.14
N LEU A 28 6.58 -3.26 -7.95
CA LEU A 28 7.40 -3.39 -6.77
C LEU A 28 7.33 -4.81 -6.22
N LYS A 29 8.46 -5.28 -5.72
CA LYS A 29 8.50 -6.58 -5.07
C LYS A 29 8.19 -6.43 -3.61
N HIS A 30 7.42 -7.36 -3.08
CA HIS A 30 7.14 -7.38 -1.66
C HIS A 30 8.31 -8.01 -0.91
N SER A 31 8.60 -7.44 0.26
CA SER A 31 9.47 -8.10 1.22
C SER A 31 8.58 -8.81 2.22
N ILE A 32 8.99 -10.00 2.62
CA ILE A 32 8.23 -10.78 3.60
C ILE A 32 9.05 -10.84 4.88
N ASN A 33 8.46 -10.39 6.00
CA ASN A 33 9.19 -10.42 7.25
C ASN A 33 9.09 -11.83 7.86
N GLU A 34 9.73 -12.02 9.02
CA GLU A 34 9.78 -13.34 9.63
C GLU A 34 8.41 -13.86 10.08
N LYS A 35 7.43 -12.98 10.17
CA LYS A 35 6.07 -13.38 10.51
C LYS A 35 5.20 -13.63 9.30
N GLY A 36 5.78 -13.53 8.11
CA GLY A 36 5.04 -13.76 6.89
C GLY A 36 4.27 -12.58 6.37
N TYR A 37 4.44 -11.38 6.93
CA TYR A 37 3.76 -10.19 6.44
C TYR A 37 4.49 -9.61 5.26
N HIS A 38 3.71 -9.22 4.26
CA HIS A 38 4.24 -8.57 3.07
C HIS A 38 4.39 -7.08 3.30
N LYS A 39 5.53 -6.55 2.93
CA LYS A 39 5.81 -5.12 3.05
C LYS A 39 6.46 -4.63 1.78
N VAL A 40 6.27 -3.36 1.50
CA VAL A 40 6.91 -2.71 0.36
C VAL A 40 7.52 -1.41 0.82
N ILE A 41 8.48 -0.91 0.04
CA ILE A 41 9.09 0.38 0.31
C ILE A 41 8.61 1.35 -0.74
N LEU A 42 7.97 2.41 -0.31
CA LEU A 42 7.50 3.48 -1.18
C LEU A 42 8.38 4.69 -0.98
N GLN A 43 8.66 5.39 -2.05
CA GLN A 43 9.47 6.60 -1.97
C GLN A 43 8.61 7.83 -2.14
N LYS A 44 8.83 8.80 -1.28
CA LYS A 44 8.17 10.09 -1.37
C LYS A 44 9.10 11.15 -0.80
N ASP A 45 9.27 12.22 -1.55
CA ASP A 45 10.12 13.34 -1.12
C ASP A 45 11.52 12.89 -0.77
N ASN A 46 12.07 11.97 -1.56
CA ASN A 46 13.40 11.42 -1.36
C ASN A 46 13.56 10.60 -0.09
N LYS A 47 12.45 10.18 0.49
CA LYS A 47 12.48 9.34 1.67
C LYS A 47 11.83 8.00 1.37
N LYS A 48 12.33 6.97 2.02
CA LYS A 48 11.78 5.64 1.88
C LYS A 48 10.83 5.35 3.03
N HIS A 49 9.66 4.81 2.69
CA HIS A 49 8.64 4.48 3.69
C HIS A 49 8.29 3.01 3.57
N LYS A 50 8.60 2.25 4.59
CA LYS A 50 8.25 0.83 4.61
C LYS A 50 6.80 0.69 5.10
N THR A 51 5.98 0.03 4.32
CA THR A 51 4.55 -0.03 4.60
C THR A 51 4.03 -1.45 4.38
N GLY A 52 3.11 -1.88 5.21
CA GLY A 52 2.48 -3.19 5.05
C GLY A 52 1.53 -3.19 3.86
N VAL A 53 1.62 -4.22 3.04
CA VAL A 53 0.79 -4.32 1.85
C VAL A 53 -0.68 -4.45 2.20
N HIS A 54 -1.02 -5.29 3.20
CA HIS A 54 -2.42 -5.47 3.56
C HIS A 54 -3.05 -4.17 4.05
N ARG A 55 -2.25 -3.30 4.64
CA ARG A 55 -2.71 -2.01 5.09
C ARG A 55 -3.04 -1.11 3.93
N LEU A 56 -2.22 -1.14 2.88
CA LEU A 56 -2.46 -0.37 1.69
C LEU A 56 -3.70 -0.85 0.96
N VAL A 57 -3.88 -2.16 0.89
CA VAL A 57 -5.07 -2.74 0.26
C VAL A 57 -6.32 -2.32 1.02
N ALA A 58 -6.27 -2.40 2.34
CA ALA A 58 -7.42 -2.02 3.15
C ALA A 58 -7.78 -0.56 2.94
N LYS A 59 -6.79 0.31 2.92
CA LYS A 59 -7.05 1.72 2.71
C LYS A 59 -7.63 2.01 1.34
N ALA A 60 -7.19 1.27 0.34
CA ALA A 60 -7.60 1.54 -1.02
C ALA A 60 -8.97 0.95 -1.35
N PHE A 61 -9.26 -0.22 -0.83
CA PHE A 61 -10.44 -0.98 -1.26
C PHE A 61 -11.50 -1.20 -0.19
N ILE A 62 -11.18 -0.94 1.06
CA ILE A 62 -12.14 -1.07 2.13
C ILE A 62 -12.41 0.31 2.67
N PRO A 63 -13.50 0.96 2.24
CA PRO A 63 -13.78 2.32 2.67
C PRO A 63 -14.15 2.36 4.14
N ASN A 64 -13.91 3.50 4.74
CA ASN A 64 -14.28 3.74 6.11
C ASN A 64 -15.30 4.86 6.15
N PRO A 65 -16.53 4.58 5.75
CA PRO A 65 -17.52 5.64 5.55
C PRO A 65 -17.89 6.38 6.83
N ASN A 66 -17.70 5.74 7.96
CA ASN A 66 -18.01 6.36 9.22
C ASN A 66 -16.81 7.03 9.86
N ASN A 67 -15.72 7.07 9.11
CA ASN A 67 -14.51 7.73 9.54
C ASN A 67 -13.98 7.21 10.88
N TYR A 68 -14.09 5.93 11.08
CA TYR A 68 -13.48 5.30 12.25
C TYR A 68 -11.99 5.42 12.13
N ARG A 69 -11.35 5.84 13.19
CA ARG A 69 -9.94 6.09 13.16
C ARG A 69 -9.10 4.85 13.10
N GLU A 70 -9.64 3.76 13.45
CA GLU A 70 -8.85 2.57 13.47
C GLU A 70 -9.60 1.41 12.90
N VAL A 71 -8.85 0.57 12.28
CA VAL A 71 -9.33 -0.73 11.93
C VAL A 71 -9.07 -1.54 13.14
N ASN A 72 -10.08 -1.93 13.78
CA ASN A 72 -9.92 -2.65 14.98
C ASN A 72 -9.27 -3.96 14.71
N HIS A 73 -8.16 -4.15 15.29
CA HIS A 73 -7.41 -5.32 15.01
C HIS A 73 -7.16 -6.09 16.24
N ILE A 74 -7.63 -5.68 17.25
CA ILE A 74 -7.44 -6.32 18.51
C ILE A 74 -6.48 -7.42 18.57
#